data_502e157d2b774b339485f1fa48ae08bd
#
_entry.id   502e157d2b774b339485f1fa48ae08bd
#
_cell.length_a   1.000
_cell.length_b   1.000
_cell.length_c   1.000
_cell.angle_alpha   90.00
_cell.angle_beta   90.00
_cell.angle_gamma   90.00
#
_symmetry.space_group_name_H-M   'P 1'
#
loop_
_entity.id
_entity.type
_entity.pdbx_description
1 polymer ?
#
loop_
_entity_poly.entity_id
_entity_poly.type
_entity_poly.pdbx_seq_one_letter_code
_entity_poly.pdbx_strand_id
1 'polypeptide(L)'
;MPRGRPSPKLAITVDSDVHARVVAAAADEGVSVSAWMTAAARRSLLVRDGLRAVSEWEEEHGAFSDAEIEAARRCVANEVVATAHTRSA
;
A
#
# COMPACT_ATOMS: atom_id res chain seq x y z
N MET A 1 -27.32 17.98 2.77
CA MET A 1 -26.03 18.00 2.16
C MET A 1 -25.79 16.86 1.22
N PRO A 2 -25.43 17.13 0.01
CA PRO A 2 -25.14 16.05 -0.89
C PRO A 2 -23.87 15.33 -0.46
N ARG A 3 -23.98 14.05 -0.33
CA ARG A 3 -22.85 13.24 0.02
C ARG A 3 -22.04 12.84 -1.15
N GLY A 4 -22.37 13.27 -2.29
CA GLY A 4 -21.77 12.77 -3.47
C GLY A 4 -22.22 11.32 -3.69
N ARG A 5 -21.52 10.61 -4.49
CA ARG A 5 -21.89 9.25 -4.84
C ARG A 5 -21.54 8.28 -3.72
N PRO A 6 -22.41 7.31 -3.43
CA PRO A 6 -22.04 6.25 -2.51
C PRO A 6 -20.84 5.48 -3.06
N SER A 7 -19.98 5.03 -2.18
CA SER A 7 -18.82 4.23 -2.58
C SER A 7 -19.27 2.91 -3.18
N PRO A 8 -18.66 2.49 -4.29
CA PRO A 8 -18.96 1.19 -4.87
C PRO A 8 -18.62 0.06 -3.90
N LYS A 9 -19.37 -1.01 -3.99
CA LYS A 9 -19.10 -2.19 -3.19
C LYS A 9 -18.26 -3.18 -4.00
N LEU A 10 -17.34 -3.83 -3.30
CA LEU A 10 -16.49 -4.85 -3.89
C LEU A 10 -16.61 -6.12 -3.06
N ALA A 11 -16.99 -7.20 -3.71
CA ALA A 11 -17.04 -8.50 -3.05
C ALA A 11 -15.82 -9.31 -3.48
N ILE A 12 -15.04 -9.77 -2.50
CA ILE A 12 -13.84 -10.56 -2.75
C ILE A 12 -13.81 -11.78 -1.84
N THR A 13 -13.12 -12.82 -2.30
CA THR A 13 -12.82 -13.98 -1.48
C THR A 13 -11.39 -13.85 -0.99
N VAL A 14 -11.19 -14.05 0.30
CA VAL A 14 -9.90 -13.88 0.96
C VAL A 14 -9.57 -15.14 1.73
N ASP A 15 -8.31 -15.56 1.70
CA ASP A 15 -7.86 -16.71 2.48
C ASP A 15 -8.16 -16.47 3.97
N SER A 16 -8.55 -17.54 4.66
CA SER A 16 -9.02 -17.40 6.05
C SER A 16 -7.97 -16.83 7.00
N ASP A 17 -6.71 -17.17 6.81
CA ASP A 17 -5.63 -16.60 7.63
C ASP A 17 -5.45 -15.10 7.37
N VAL A 18 -5.56 -14.68 6.11
CA VAL A 18 -5.49 -13.26 5.75
C VAL A 18 -6.69 -12.52 6.30
N HIS A 19 -7.87 -13.11 6.20
CA HIS A 19 -9.10 -12.53 6.73
C HIS A 19 -8.97 -12.23 8.23
N ALA A 20 -8.51 -13.19 9.01
CA ALA A 20 -8.34 -13.03 10.43
C ALA A 20 -7.34 -11.90 10.76
N ARG A 21 -6.25 -11.83 10.02
CA ARG A 21 -5.24 -10.81 10.24
C ARG A 21 -5.70 -9.41 9.84
N VAL A 22 -6.50 -9.32 8.79
CA VAL A 22 -7.10 -8.05 8.37
C VAL A 22 -8.05 -7.52 9.42
N VAL A 23 -8.93 -8.38 9.94
CA VAL A 23 -9.87 -8.00 10.98
C VAL A 23 -9.12 -7.51 12.23
N ALA A 24 -8.10 -8.23 12.64
CA ALA A 24 -7.29 -7.85 13.80
C ALA A 24 -6.56 -6.52 13.58
N ALA A 25 -5.98 -6.33 12.42
CA ALA A 25 -5.26 -5.09 12.09
C ALA A 25 -6.20 -3.88 12.09
N ALA A 26 -7.38 -4.02 11.49
CA ALA A 26 -8.37 -2.96 11.46
C ALA A 26 -8.81 -2.58 12.88
N ALA A 27 -9.04 -3.57 13.73
CA ALA A 27 -9.42 -3.35 15.12
C ALA A 27 -8.30 -2.62 15.89
N ASP A 28 -7.05 -3.03 15.69
CA ASP A 28 -5.91 -2.40 16.34
C ASP A 28 -5.76 -0.93 15.95
N GLU A 29 -6.09 -0.60 14.71
CA GLU A 29 -5.99 0.76 14.21
C GLU A 29 -7.27 1.57 14.45
N GLY A 30 -8.30 0.96 14.99
CA GLY A 30 -9.55 1.63 15.27
C GLY A 30 -10.34 2.04 14.04
N VAL A 31 -10.21 1.29 12.96
CA VAL A 31 -10.91 1.57 11.71
C VAL A 31 -11.74 0.37 11.28
N SER A 32 -12.67 0.59 10.35
CA SER A 32 -13.44 -0.50 9.78
C SER A 32 -12.56 -1.37 8.86
N VAL A 33 -12.98 -2.59 8.64
CA VAL A 33 -12.31 -3.48 7.68
C VAL A 33 -12.28 -2.83 6.30
N SER A 34 -13.38 -2.22 5.89
CA SER A 34 -13.46 -1.51 4.60
C SER A 34 -12.44 -0.38 4.50
N ALA A 35 -12.30 0.42 5.54
CA ALA A 35 -11.34 1.51 5.58
C ALA A 35 -9.91 1.00 5.55
N TRP A 36 -9.64 -0.06 6.31
CA TRP A 36 -8.32 -0.67 6.34
C TRP A 36 -7.92 -1.24 4.98
N MET A 37 -8.85 -1.96 4.35
CA MET A 37 -8.64 -2.56 3.02
C MET A 37 -8.46 -1.48 1.95
N THR A 38 -9.24 -0.42 2.02
CA THR A 38 -9.11 0.70 1.08
C THR A 38 -7.73 1.34 1.17
N ALA A 39 -7.25 1.56 2.38
CA ALA A 39 -5.92 2.14 2.59
C ALA A 39 -4.82 1.20 2.10
N ALA A 40 -4.96 -0.10 2.35
CA ALA A 40 -4.01 -1.11 1.89
C ALA A 40 -3.96 -1.16 0.36
N ALA A 41 -5.12 -1.16 -0.28
CA ALA A 41 -5.22 -1.17 -1.73
C ALA A 41 -4.62 0.10 -2.34
N ARG A 42 -4.88 1.24 -1.70
CA ARG A 42 -4.33 2.52 -2.15
C ARG A 42 -2.80 2.52 -2.11
N ARG A 43 -2.22 1.98 -1.03
CA ARG A 43 -0.77 1.82 -0.94
C ARG A 43 -0.21 0.91 -2.02
N SER A 44 -0.88 -0.21 -2.27
CA SER A 44 -0.48 -1.14 -3.32
C SER A 44 -0.50 -0.49 -4.70
N LEU A 45 -1.52 0.32 -4.96
CA LEU A 45 -1.63 1.04 -6.22
C LEU A 45 -0.55 2.10 -6.37
N LEU A 46 -0.22 2.80 -5.29
CA LEU A 46 0.87 3.78 -5.31
C LEU A 46 2.21 3.13 -5.64
N VAL A 47 2.49 1.97 -5.05
CA VAL A 47 3.71 1.23 -5.34
C VAL A 47 3.73 0.78 -6.80
N ARG A 48 2.62 0.25 -7.28
CA ARG A 48 2.49 -0.19 -8.67
C ARG A 48 2.70 0.95 -9.65
N ASP A 49 2.08 2.11 -9.38
CA ASP A 49 2.21 3.28 -10.23
C ASP A 49 3.62 3.85 -10.20
N GLY A 50 4.26 3.81 -9.04
CA GLY A 50 5.66 4.20 -8.91
C GLY A 50 6.59 3.32 -9.72
N LEU A 51 6.38 2.01 -9.70
CA LEU A 51 7.17 1.07 -10.50
C LEU A 51 6.95 1.27 -11.99
N ARG A 52 5.72 1.59 -12.39
CA ARG A 52 5.42 1.91 -13.79
C ARG A 52 6.16 3.18 -14.22
N ALA A 53 6.15 4.21 -13.40
CA ALA A 53 6.84 5.46 -13.68
C ALA A 53 8.35 5.23 -13.85
N VAL A 54 8.93 4.39 -12.99
CA VAL A 54 10.34 4.01 -13.08
C VAL A 54 10.63 3.32 -14.42
N SER A 55 9.77 2.40 -14.81
CA SER A 55 9.90 1.67 -16.06
C SER A 55 9.85 2.61 -17.27
N GLU A 56 8.91 3.54 -17.28
CA GLU A 56 8.77 4.54 -18.32
C GLU A 56 9.99 5.46 -18.39
N TRP A 57 10.49 5.86 -17.23
CA TRP A 57 11.69 6.67 -17.15
C TRP A 57 12.90 5.92 -17.73
N GLU A 58 13.04 4.63 -17.42
CA GLU A 58 14.10 3.79 -17.93
C GLU A 58 14.06 3.65 -19.46
N GLU A 59 12.87 3.60 -20.04
CA GLU A 59 12.70 3.56 -21.47
C GLU A 59 13.25 4.83 -22.15
N GLU A 60 13.09 5.97 -21.49
CA GLU A 60 13.57 7.25 -22.01
C GLU A 60 15.03 7.54 -21.70
N HIS A 61 15.52 7.14 -20.55
CA HIS A 61 16.83 7.55 -20.03
C HIS A 61 17.81 6.41 -19.82
N GLY A 62 17.37 5.18 -20.05
CA GLY A 62 18.16 3.99 -19.78
C GLY A 62 17.88 3.41 -18.41
N ALA A 63 18.26 2.16 -18.22
CA ALA A 63 17.96 1.42 -17.01
C ALA A 63 18.69 1.98 -15.79
N PHE A 64 18.03 1.95 -14.64
CA PHE A 64 18.68 2.24 -13.37
C PHE A 64 19.72 1.16 -13.07
N SER A 65 20.79 1.53 -12.41
CA SER A 65 21.79 0.58 -11.93
C SER A 65 21.20 -0.24 -10.78
N ASP A 66 21.76 -1.42 -10.56
CA ASP A 66 21.35 -2.26 -9.44
C ASP A 66 21.52 -1.54 -8.11
N ALA A 67 22.56 -0.74 -7.97
CA ALA A 67 22.80 0.04 -6.77
C ALA A 67 21.72 1.11 -6.54
N GLU A 68 21.28 1.77 -7.60
CA GLU A 68 20.21 2.75 -7.53
C GLU A 68 18.88 2.12 -7.14
N ILE A 69 18.56 0.97 -7.73
CA ILE A 69 17.34 0.21 -7.42
C ILE A 69 17.35 -0.24 -5.96
N GLU A 70 18.48 -0.77 -5.51
CA GLU A 70 18.63 -1.24 -4.15
C GLU A 70 18.50 -0.10 -3.14
N ALA A 71 19.07 1.05 -3.45
CA ALA A 71 18.95 2.24 -2.60
C ALA A 71 17.49 2.69 -2.48
N ALA A 72 16.75 2.67 -3.58
CA ALA A 72 15.32 3.02 -3.57
C ALA A 72 14.52 2.04 -2.74
N ARG A 73 14.79 0.74 -2.87
CA ARG A 73 14.12 -0.29 -2.07
C ARG A 73 14.35 -0.11 -0.59
N ARG A 74 15.58 0.19 -0.20
CA ARG A 74 15.92 0.44 1.21
C ARG A 74 15.21 1.66 1.74
N CYS A 75 15.08 2.71 0.94
CA CYS A 75 14.39 3.92 1.32
C CYS A 75 12.92 3.63 1.63
N VAL A 76 12.24 2.88 0.76
CA VAL A 76 10.84 2.49 0.95
C VAL A 76 10.70 1.60 2.18
N ALA A 77 11.59 0.61 2.34
CA ALA A 77 11.56 -0.30 3.48
C ALA A 77 11.75 0.46 4.80
N ASN A 78 12.64 1.42 4.82
CA ASN A 78 12.89 2.23 6.01
C ASN A 78 11.68 3.08 6.38
N GLU A 79 10.98 3.64 5.41
CA GLU A 79 9.75 4.37 5.67
C GLU A 79 8.66 3.49 6.26
N VAL A 80 8.50 2.28 5.73
CA VAL A 80 7.52 1.33 6.24
C VAL A 80 7.86 0.94 7.68
N VAL A 81 9.11 0.64 7.97
CA VAL A 81 9.57 0.28 9.31
C VAL A 81 9.39 1.45 10.27
N ALA A 82 9.75 2.66 9.86
CA ALA A 82 9.59 3.85 10.69
C ALA A 82 8.12 4.10 11.05
N THR A 83 7.22 3.95 10.09
CA THR A 83 5.79 4.10 10.31
C THR A 83 5.27 3.05 11.29
N ALA A 84 5.65 1.80 11.11
CA ALA A 84 5.25 0.71 11.99
C ALA A 84 5.80 0.92 13.41
N HIS A 85 7.03 1.37 13.52
CA HIS A 85 7.68 1.62 14.80
C HIS A 85 7.00 2.75 15.56
N THR A 86 6.68 3.83 14.87
CA THR A 86 5.95 4.96 15.45
C THR A 86 4.59 4.52 15.98
N ARG A 87 3.93 3.66 15.24
CA ARG A 87 2.62 3.14 15.61
C ARG A 87 2.69 2.23 16.83
N SER A 88 3.76 1.51 16.99
CA SER A 88 3.98 0.59 18.11
C SER A 88 4.32 1.30 19.41
N ALA A 89 4.80 2.50 19.31
CA ALA A 89 5.10 3.30 20.49
C ALA A 89 3.83 3.96 21.02
#